data_b907fd6fac55644698d9ce3afcfbe685
#
_entry.id   b907fd6fac55644698d9ce3afcfbe685
#
_cell.length_a   1.000
_cell.length_b   1.000
_cell.length_c   1.000
_cell.angle_alpha   90.00
_cell.angle_beta   90.00
_cell.angle_gamma   90.00
#
_symmetry.space_group_name_H-M   'P 1'
#
loop_
_entity.id
_entity.type
_entity.pdbx_description
1 polymer ?
#
loop_
_entity_poly.entity_id
_entity_poly.type
_entity_poly.pdbx_seq_one_letter_code
_entity_poly.pdbx_strand_id
1 'polypeptide(L)'
;MKTLAIELRKEKRTGVIPVLLAVGVLGAAYAFVNFIMRKDTLLNLPLAPMDVLLTQLYGVIMVLNLFGIVVATCMIYNMEFKGSAVKKMYMLPVSVPAMYLCKFLILTVMFLVAIVLQNLALAQIGMMDLPDGAFEMGTLVRFAGYSFLTSMPVLSFMLLISSRFENMWVPLGIGVAGFLSGMALANSGLTLLLVHPFVIILKPAVAMSAQPDSTVALVALVETLLFLAVGLWLAKYRRYE
;
A
#
# COMPACT_ATOMS: atom_id res chain seq x y z
N MET A 1 -9.09 -2.33 -23.19
CA MET A 1 -8.84 -3.75 -22.86
C MET A 1 -7.50 -4.28 -23.41
N LYS A 2 -7.09 -3.98 -24.66
CA LYS A 2 -5.80 -4.48 -25.21
C LYS A 2 -4.57 -3.98 -24.42
N THR A 3 -4.55 -2.71 -24.01
CA THR A 3 -3.42 -2.11 -23.25
C THR A 3 -3.20 -2.79 -21.90
N LEU A 4 -4.27 -3.07 -21.14
CA LEU A 4 -4.19 -3.74 -19.85
C LEU A 4 -3.63 -5.18 -19.99
N ALA A 5 -4.05 -5.91 -21.02
CA ALA A 5 -3.55 -7.27 -21.27
C ALA A 5 -2.06 -7.28 -21.62
N ILE A 6 -1.59 -6.27 -22.35
CA ILE A 6 -0.17 -6.10 -22.70
C ILE A 6 0.64 -5.78 -21.43
N GLU A 7 0.17 -4.84 -20.61
CA GLU A 7 0.83 -4.47 -19.35
C GLU A 7 0.89 -5.67 -18.40
N LEU A 8 -0.21 -6.42 -18.22
CA LEU A 8 -0.22 -7.63 -17.37
C LEU A 8 0.80 -8.69 -17.84
N ARG A 9 1.00 -8.84 -19.15
CA ARG A 9 2.02 -9.77 -19.67
C ARG A 9 3.44 -9.29 -19.39
N LYS A 10 3.68 -7.98 -19.44
CA LYS A 10 4.98 -7.39 -19.04
C LYS A 10 5.23 -7.64 -17.56
N GLU A 11 4.24 -7.35 -16.71
CA GLU A 11 4.38 -7.42 -15.26
C GLU A 11 4.67 -8.84 -14.73
N LYS A 12 4.26 -9.89 -15.44
CA LYS A 12 4.67 -11.27 -15.11
C LYS A 12 6.18 -11.49 -15.16
N ARG A 13 6.92 -10.64 -15.89
CA ARG A 13 8.38 -10.73 -16.05
C ARG A 13 9.15 -9.71 -15.21
N THR A 14 8.47 -8.73 -14.60
CA THR A 14 9.10 -7.66 -13.82
C THR A 14 9.42 -8.05 -12.39
N GLY A 15 8.81 -9.10 -11.87
CA GLY A 15 8.93 -9.47 -10.45
C GLY A 15 8.01 -8.68 -9.51
N VAL A 16 7.20 -7.74 -10.01
CA VAL A 16 6.28 -6.94 -9.20
C VAL A 16 5.20 -7.79 -8.54
N ILE A 17 4.63 -8.74 -9.30
CA ILE A 17 3.59 -9.65 -8.79
C ILE A 17 4.12 -10.49 -7.63
N PRO A 18 5.25 -11.23 -7.75
CA PRO A 18 5.78 -12.00 -6.63
C PRO A 18 6.18 -11.14 -5.42
N VAL A 19 6.64 -9.90 -5.62
CA VAL A 19 6.95 -8.98 -4.50
C VAL A 19 5.70 -8.67 -3.69
N LEU A 20 4.60 -8.25 -4.32
CA LEU A 20 3.36 -7.93 -3.59
C LEU A 20 2.71 -9.17 -2.97
N LEU A 21 2.78 -10.34 -3.62
CA LEU A 21 2.35 -11.60 -3.02
C LEU A 21 3.21 -11.97 -1.80
N ALA A 22 4.54 -11.80 -1.90
CA ALA A 22 5.44 -12.03 -0.77
C ALA A 22 5.11 -11.11 0.41
N VAL A 23 4.78 -9.83 0.17
CA VAL A 23 4.32 -8.90 1.21
C VAL A 23 3.06 -9.41 1.90
N GLY A 24 2.09 -9.91 1.13
CA GLY A 24 0.87 -10.52 1.69
C GLY A 24 1.17 -11.73 2.57
N VAL A 25 1.98 -12.66 2.06
CA VAL A 25 2.36 -13.89 2.78
C VAL A 25 3.22 -13.60 4.01
N LEU A 26 4.22 -12.72 3.89
CA LEU A 26 5.07 -12.33 5.02
C LEU A 26 4.29 -11.58 6.10
N GLY A 27 3.35 -10.70 5.70
CA GLY A 27 2.47 -10.03 6.65
C GLY A 27 1.55 -11.00 7.39
N ALA A 28 0.98 -11.97 6.69
CA ALA A 28 0.17 -13.04 7.28
C ALA A 28 1.00 -13.91 8.24
N ALA A 29 2.17 -14.35 7.80
CA ALA A 29 3.09 -15.15 8.64
C ALA A 29 3.54 -14.38 9.89
N TYR A 30 3.85 -13.09 9.74
CA TYR A 30 4.19 -12.22 10.87
C TYR A 30 3.06 -12.13 11.88
N ALA A 31 1.80 -11.97 11.43
CA ALA A 31 0.64 -11.92 12.34
C ALA A 31 0.56 -13.17 13.20
N PHE A 32 0.69 -14.36 12.61
CA PHE A 32 0.68 -15.64 13.35
C PHE A 32 1.86 -15.75 14.33
N VAL A 33 3.09 -15.51 13.87
CA VAL A 33 4.28 -15.61 14.70
C VAL A 33 4.23 -14.64 15.88
N ASN A 34 3.88 -13.37 15.61
CA ASN A 34 3.77 -12.36 16.66
C ASN A 34 2.67 -12.70 17.67
N PHE A 35 1.53 -13.18 17.21
CA PHE A 35 0.43 -13.58 18.08
C PHE A 35 0.84 -14.77 18.97
N ILE A 36 1.44 -15.83 18.41
CA ILE A 36 1.87 -16.99 19.18
C ILE A 36 2.91 -16.61 20.25
N MET A 37 3.88 -15.76 19.89
CA MET A 37 4.94 -15.34 20.82
C MET A 37 4.47 -14.40 21.93
N ARG A 38 3.41 -13.62 21.69
CA ARG A 38 2.96 -12.56 22.60
C ARG A 38 1.52 -12.76 23.09
N LYS A 39 0.95 -13.94 22.93
CA LYS A 39 -0.46 -14.24 23.22
C LYS A 39 -0.87 -13.75 24.61
N ASP A 40 -0.13 -14.13 25.65
CA ASP A 40 -0.47 -13.76 27.01
C ASP A 40 -0.37 -12.25 27.25
N THR A 41 0.61 -11.59 26.63
CA THR A 41 0.76 -10.12 26.74
C THR A 41 -0.36 -9.39 26.00
N LEU A 42 -0.73 -9.87 24.82
CA LEU A 42 -1.76 -9.22 23.98
C LEU A 42 -3.15 -9.37 24.60
N LEU A 43 -3.49 -10.55 25.12
CA LEU A 43 -4.81 -10.81 25.72
C LEU A 43 -5.01 -10.09 27.07
N ASN A 44 -3.93 -9.69 27.75
CA ASN A 44 -3.98 -8.95 29.00
C ASN A 44 -3.89 -7.43 28.83
N LEU A 45 -3.86 -6.90 27.59
CA LEU A 45 -3.90 -5.46 27.37
C LEU A 45 -5.28 -4.86 27.74
N PRO A 46 -5.31 -3.66 28.33
CA PRO A 46 -6.55 -2.97 28.69
C PRO A 46 -7.24 -2.34 27.45
N LEU A 47 -7.41 -3.09 26.40
CA LEU A 47 -8.03 -2.70 25.14
C LEU A 47 -9.10 -3.73 24.75
N ALA A 48 -10.06 -3.31 23.92
CA ALA A 48 -11.02 -4.27 23.37
C ALA A 48 -10.30 -5.34 22.54
N PRO A 49 -10.69 -6.62 22.59
CA PRO A 49 -10.00 -7.69 21.90
C PRO A 49 -9.79 -7.46 20.39
N MET A 50 -10.80 -6.85 19.72
CA MET A 50 -10.68 -6.48 18.30
C MET A 50 -9.66 -5.36 18.07
N ASP A 51 -9.57 -4.37 18.97
CA ASP A 51 -8.57 -3.30 18.85
C ASP A 51 -7.15 -3.87 19.03
N VAL A 52 -6.96 -4.80 19.97
CA VAL A 52 -5.69 -5.52 20.13
C VAL A 52 -5.31 -6.26 18.86
N LEU A 53 -6.24 -7.07 18.33
CA LEU A 53 -6.02 -7.86 17.11
C LEU A 53 -5.63 -6.98 15.92
N LEU A 54 -6.39 -5.92 15.66
CA LEU A 54 -6.27 -5.12 14.45
C LEU A 54 -5.21 -4.02 14.53
N THR A 55 -4.82 -3.56 15.72
CA THR A 55 -3.82 -2.50 15.84
C THR A 55 -2.45 -3.01 16.25
N GLN A 56 -2.38 -3.91 17.23
CA GLN A 56 -1.09 -4.40 17.73
C GLN A 56 -0.38 -5.37 16.78
N LEU A 57 -1.14 -6.20 16.05
CA LEU A 57 -0.57 -7.07 15.03
C LEU A 57 -0.33 -6.35 13.70
N TYR A 58 -1.08 -5.29 13.43
CA TYR A 58 -1.03 -4.60 12.13
C TYR A 58 0.17 -3.66 11.97
N GLY A 59 0.82 -3.23 13.03
CA GLY A 59 1.92 -2.26 12.98
C GLY A 59 3.05 -2.63 12.00
N VAL A 60 3.59 -3.85 12.10
CA VAL A 60 4.65 -4.34 11.20
C VAL A 60 4.07 -4.71 9.82
N ILE A 61 2.85 -5.25 9.77
CA ILE A 61 2.15 -5.52 8.49
C ILE A 61 2.09 -4.25 7.65
N MET A 62 1.74 -3.13 8.27
CA MET A 62 1.68 -1.83 7.61
C MET A 62 3.03 -1.35 7.09
N VAL A 63 4.12 -1.56 7.84
CA VAL A 63 5.49 -1.25 7.39
C VAL A 63 5.85 -2.12 6.19
N LEU A 64 5.53 -3.42 6.22
CA LEU A 64 5.72 -4.33 5.08
C LEU A 64 4.92 -3.86 3.86
N ASN A 65 3.68 -3.43 4.05
CA ASN A 65 2.83 -2.89 2.99
C ASN A 65 3.42 -1.63 2.36
N LEU A 66 3.89 -0.71 3.19
CA LEU A 66 4.53 0.53 2.74
C LEU A 66 5.77 0.22 1.87
N PHE A 67 6.70 -0.57 2.37
CA PHE A 67 7.89 -0.93 1.60
C PHE A 67 7.56 -1.79 0.38
N GLY A 68 6.56 -2.65 0.47
CA GLY A 68 6.03 -3.40 -0.68
C GLY A 68 5.55 -2.49 -1.80
N ILE A 69 4.79 -1.45 -1.47
CA ILE A 69 4.34 -0.42 -2.43
C ILE A 69 5.54 0.33 -3.02
N VAL A 70 6.47 0.79 -2.18
CA VAL A 70 7.67 1.52 -2.64
C VAL A 70 8.48 0.67 -3.61
N VAL A 71 8.78 -0.57 -3.27
CA VAL A 71 9.57 -1.48 -4.13
C VAL A 71 8.81 -1.80 -5.42
N ALA A 72 7.52 -2.14 -5.33
CA ALA A 72 6.71 -2.49 -6.49
C ALA A 72 6.61 -1.33 -7.49
N THR A 73 6.38 -0.10 -7.02
CA THR A 73 6.33 1.10 -7.87
C THR A 73 7.67 1.44 -8.51
N CYS A 74 8.79 1.23 -7.80
CA CYS A 74 10.13 1.39 -8.37
C CYS A 74 10.41 0.33 -9.45
N MET A 75 10.06 -0.93 -9.21
CA MET A 75 10.32 -2.03 -10.14
C MET A 75 9.53 -1.90 -11.44
N ILE A 76 8.26 -1.49 -11.38
CA ILE A 76 7.38 -1.41 -12.54
C ILE A 76 7.89 -0.39 -13.59
N TYR A 77 8.55 0.69 -13.15
CA TYR A 77 9.14 1.68 -14.03
C TYR A 77 10.60 1.40 -14.39
N ASN A 78 11.38 0.82 -13.46
CA ASN A 78 12.78 0.46 -13.73
C ASN A 78 12.94 -0.45 -14.97
N MET A 79 12.00 -1.38 -15.17
CA MET A 79 11.99 -2.24 -16.34
C MET A 79 11.73 -1.48 -17.65
N GLU A 80 10.97 -0.41 -17.61
CA GLU A 80 10.70 0.42 -18.80
C GLU A 80 11.89 1.28 -19.19
N PHE A 81 12.63 1.79 -18.20
CA PHE A 81 13.83 2.59 -18.45
C PHE A 81 15.02 1.74 -18.93
N LYS A 82 15.08 0.46 -18.54
CA LYS A 82 16.14 -0.45 -19.02
C LYS A 82 16.01 -0.75 -20.51
N GLY A 83 17.12 -0.68 -21.21
CA GLY A 83 17.22 -1.12 -22.61
C GLY A 83 16.49 -0.25 -23.62
N SER A 84 16.26 1.03 -23.34
CA SER A 84 15.53 1.97 -24.22
C SER A 84 14.10 1.49 -24.56
N ALA A 85 13.51 0.65 -23.71
CA ALA A 85 12.16 0.12 -23.93
C ALA A 85 11.13 1.26 -23.99
N VAL A 86 11.34 2.34 -23.26
CA VAL A 86 10.54 3.57 -23.32
C VAL A 86 10.49 4.12 -24.76
N LYS A 87 11.62 4.27 -25.44
CA LYS A 87 11.67 4.79 -26.83
C LYS A 87 10.88 3.89 -27.80
N LYS A 88 10.98 2.56 -27.64
CA LYS A 88 10.23 1.61 -28.45
C LYS A 88 8.71 1.65 -28.17
N MET A 89 8.31 1.93 -26.95
CA MET A 89 6.89 2.03 -26.57
C MET A 89 6.20 3.23 -27.20
N TYR A 90 6.91 4.36 -27.42
CA TYR A 90 6.35 5.54 -28.11
C TYR A 90 6.10 5.32 -29.61
N MET A 91 6.71 4.29 -30.20
CA MET A 91 6.40 3.88 -31.58
C MET A 91 5.11 3.05 -31.69
N LEU A 92 4.55 2.61 -30.57
CA LEU A 92 3.29 1.88 -30.54
C LEU A 92 2.10 2.87 -30.46
N PRO A 93 0.96 2.57 -31.08
CA PRO A 93 -0.24 3.42 -31.03
C PRO A 93 -0.98 3.28 -29.68
N VAL A 94 -0.26 3.46 -28.57
CA VAL A 94 -0.79 3.37 -27.21
C VAL A 94 -0.52 4.69 -26.48
N SER A 95 -1.54 5.25 -25.86
CA SER A 95 -1.39 6.50 -25.12
C SER A 95 -0.67 6.28 -23.79
N VAL A 96 0.33 7.12 -23.51
CA VAL A 96 1.13 7.07 -22.26
C VAL A 96 0.27 7.20 -21.00
N PRO A 97 -0.73 8.10 -20.95
CA PRO A 97 -1.66 8.16 -19.81
C PRO A 97 -2.42 6.87 -19.58
N ALA A 98 -2.84 6.16 -20.63
CA ALA A 98 -3.51 4.87 -20.49
C ALA A 98 -2.59 3.80 -19.88
N MET A 99 -1.30 3.82 -20.23
CA MET A 99 -0.31 2.91 -19.65
C MET A 99 -0.08 3.22 -18.17
N TYR A 100 0.03 4.50 -17.80
CA TYR A 100 0.14 4.94 -16.40
C TYR A 100 -1.06 4.45 -15.57
N LEU A 101 -2.28 4.63 -16.09
CA LEU A 101 -3.50 4.17 -15.43
C LEU A 101 -3.54 2.63 -15.30
N CYS A 102 -3.13 1.90 -16.35
CA CYS A 102 -3.06 0.44 -16.30
C CYS A 102 -2.09 -0.04 -15.21
N LYS A 103 -0.91 0.59 -15.06
CA LYS A 103 0.05 0.27 -14.00
C LYS A 103 -0.54 0.52 -12.61
N PHE A 104 -1.19 1.66 -12.42
CA PHE A 104 -1.88 1.96 -11.17
C PHE A 104 -2.91 0.89 -10.84
N LEU A 105 -3.77 0.51 -11.79
CA LEU A 105 -4.79 -0.53 -11.59
C LEU A 105 -4.19 -1.90 -11.27
N ILE A 106 -3.12 -2.30 -11.95
CA ILE A 106 -2.43 -3.57 -11.69
C ILE A 106 -1.87 -3.59 -10.27
N LEU A 107 -1.16 -2.54 -9.87
CA LEU A 107 -0.60 -2.43 -8.51
C LEU A 107 -1.69 -2.43 -7.45
N THR A 108 -2.77 -1.68 -7.67
CA THR A 108 -3.93 -1.61 -6.76
C THR A 108 -4.56 -2.99 -6.56
N VAL A 109 -4.81 -3.74 -7.65
CA VAL A 109 -5.41 -5.08 -7.57
C VAL A 109 -4.45 -6.06 -6.89
N MET A 110 -3.16 -6.06 -7.22
CA MET A 110 -2.18 -6.95 -6.58
C MET A 110 -2.00 -6.62 -5.10
N PHE A 111 -2.01 -5.33 -4.74
CA PHE A 111 -1.95 -4.90 -3.34
C PHE A 111 -3.23 -5.26 -2.57
N LEU A 112 -4.40 -5.18 -3.20
CA LEU A 112 -5.65 -5.66 -2.59
C LEU A 112 -5.56 -7.16 -2.25
N VAL A 113 -4.97 -7.98 -3.12
CA VAL A 113 -4.74 -9.40 -2.84
C VAL A 113 -3.83 -9.57 -1.61
N ALA A 114 -2.77 -8.77 -1.48
CA ALA A 114 -1.89 -8.81 -0.31
C ALA A 114 -2.65 -8.45 0.99
N ILE A 115 -3.47 -7.40 0.98
CA ILE A 115 -4.34 -7.00 2.11
C ILE A 115 -5.31 -8.13 2.48
N VAL A 116 -5.93 -8.77 1.49
CA VAL A 116 -6.86 -9.89 1.73
C VAL A 116 -6.14 -11.06 2.41
N LEU A 117 -4.96 -11.45 1.94
CA LEU A 117 -4.17 -12.53 2.56
C LEU A 117 -3.83 -12.23 4.03
N GLN A 118 -3.42 -11.00 4.33
CA GLN A 118 -3.10 -10.55 5.69
C GLN A 118 -4.33 -10.57 6.60
N ASN A 119 -5.47 -10.08 6.09
CA ASN A 119 -6.71 -10.04 6.87
C ASN A 119 -7.34 -11.43 7.05
N LEU A 120 -7.13 -12.38 6.13
CA LEU A 120 -7.50 -13.78 6.35
C LEU A 120 -6.74 -14.40 7.51
N ALA A 121 -5.44 -14.09 7.66
CA ALA A 121 -4.66 -14.52 8.82
C ALA A 121 -5.18 -13.91 10.13
N LEU A 122 -5.49 -12.60 10.13
CA LEU A 122 -6.09 -11.94 11.30
C LEU A 122 -7.47 -12.50 11.63
N ALA A 123 -8.28 -12.82 10.61
CA ALA A 123 -9.57 -13.48 10.80
C ALA A 123 -9.42 -14.84 11.48
N GLN A 124 -8.48 -15.65 11.02
CA GLN A 124 -8.24 -16.97 11.60
C GLN A 124 -7.78 -16.88 13.05
N ILE A 125 -6.86 -15.98 13.38
CA ILE A 125 -6.43 -15.71 14.77
C ILE A 125 -7.63 -15.25 15.60
N GLY A 126 -8.43 -14.32 15.08
CA GLY A 126 -9.60 -13.79 15.78
C GLY A 126 -10.67 -14.84 16.06
N MET A 127 -10.93 -15.75 15.14
CA MET A 127 -11.92 -16.82 15.33
C MET A 127 -11.47 -17.93 16.30
N MET A 128 -10.15 -18.19 16.37
CA MET A 128 -9.63 -19.33 17.15
C MET A 128 -9.20 -18.93 18.57
N ASP A 129 -8.74 -17.72 18.77
CA ASP A 129 -8.00 -17.34 19.97
C ASP A 129 -8.61 -16.18 20.76
N LEU A 130 -9.56 -15.42 20.19
CA LEU A 130 -10.27 -14.40 20.96
C LEU A 130 -11.39 -15.04 21.82
N PRO A 131 -11.77 -14.38 22.95
CA PRO A 131 -12.90 -14.81 23.76
C PRO A 131 -14.19 -14.94 22.91
N ASP A 132 -15.06 -15.88 23.30
CA ASP A 132 -16.33 -16.13 22.63
C ASP A 132 -17.16 -14.85 22.47
N GLY A 133 -17.58 -14.54 21.24
CA GLY A 133 -18.37 -13.36 20.92
C GLY A 133 -17.57 -12.05 20.77
N ALA A 134 -16.24 -12.04 21.02
CA ALA A 134 -15.42 -10.85 20.86
C ALA A 134 -14.98 -10.59 19.40
N PHE A 135 -14.98 -11.62 18.55
CA PHE A 135 -14.61 -11.50 17.14
C PHE A 135 -15.80 -11.01 16.31
N GLU A 136 -15.62 -9.91 15.58
CA GLU A 136 -16.61 -9.33 14.69
C GLU A 136 -16.06 -9.20 13.26
N MET A 137 -16.54 -10.04 12.34
CA MET A 137 -16.13 -10.05 10.94
C MET A 137 -16.41 -8.68 10.25
N GLY A 138 -17.51 -8.01 10.61
CA GLY A 138 -17.85 -6.70 10.06
C GLY A 138 -16.82 -5.62 10.37
N THR A 139 -16.27 -5.64 11.58
CA THR A 139 -15.21 -4.73 12.01
C THR A 139 -13.89 -5.04 11.30
N LEU A 140 -13.55 -6.33 11.12
CA LEU A 140 -12.38 -6.73 10.34
C LEU A 140 -12.45 -6.23 8.88
N VAL A 141 -13.59 -6.44 8.21
CA VAL A 141 -13.76 -6.01 6.80
C VAL A 141 -13.70 -4.49 6.68
N ARG A 142 -14.30 -3.75 7.61
CA ARG A 142 -14.22 -2.28 7.64
C ARG A 142 -12.77 -1.80 7.83
N PHE A 143 -12.04 -2.43 8.75
CA PHE A 143 -10.62 -2.14 8.99
C PHE A 143 -9.74 -2.47 7.77
N ALA A 144 -9.98 -3.61 7.11
CA ALA A 144 -9.28 -4.00 5.88
C ALA A 144 -9.50 -2.97 4.76
N GLY A 145 -10.74 -2.54 4.55
CA GLY A 145 -11.07 -1.48 3.59
C GLY A 145 -10.43 -0.14 3.93
N TYR A 146 -10.41 0.23 5.20
CA TYR A 146 -9.77 1.44 5.69
C TYR A 146 -8.25 1.39 5.48
N SER A 147 -7.60 0.28 5.83
CA SER A 147 -6.17 0.07 5.63
C SER A 147 -5.77 0.08 4.16
N PHE A 148 -6.61 -0.49 3.29
CA PHE A 148 -6.43 -0.42 1.85
C PHE A 148 -6.51 1.02 1.36
N LEU A 149 -7.56 1.76 1.74
CA LEU A 149 -7.78 3.14 1.31
C LEU A 149 -6.64 4.07 1.75
N THR A 150 -6.19 3.96 3.01
CA THR A 150 -5.08 4.77 3.56
C THR A 150 -3.72 4.46 2.93
N SER A 151 -3.58 3.32 2.25
CA SER A 151 -2.37 2.96 1.50
C SER A 151 -2.34 3.55 0.08
N MET A 152 -3.49 3.95 -0.48
CA MET A 152 -3.59 4.45 -1.86
C MET A 152 -2.84 5.76 -2.11
N PRO A 153 -2.79 6.76 -1.19
CA PRO A 153 -1.98 7.95 -1.37
C PRO A 153 -0.51 7.64 -1.61
N VAL A 154 0.09 6.75 -0.79
CA VAL A 154 1.50 6.34 -0.97
C VAL A 154 1.69 5.62 -2.29
N LEU A 155 0.77 4.73 -2.69
CA LEU A 155 0.86 4.01 -3.96
C LEU A 155 0.81 4.98 -5.15
N SER A 156 -0.13 5.92 -5.17
CA SER A 156 -0.27 6.90 -6.25
C SER A 156 0.90 7.89 -6.28
N PHE A 157 1.36 8.36 -5.11
CA PHE A 157 2.53 9.24 -4.97
C PHE A 157 3.81 8.54 -5.45
N MET A 158 4.09 7.34 -4.96
CA MET A 158 5.29 6.59 -5.34
C MET A 158 5.27 6.17 -6.82
N LEU A 159 4.11 5.88 -7.38
CA LEU A 159 3.96 5.62 -8.80
C LEU A 159 4.29 6.89 -9.62
N LEU A 160 3.81 8.05 -9.18
CA LEU A 160 4.13 9.35 -9.78
C LEU A 160 5.64 9.61 -9.76
N ILE A 161 6.30 9.47 -8.62
CA ILE A 161 7.74 9.68 -8.46
C ILE A 161 8.52 8.68 -9.33
N SER A 162 8.21 7.38 -9.24
CA SER A 162 8.91 6.33 -10.00
C SER A 162 8.78 6.53 -11.51
N SER A 163 7.69 7.15 -11.99
CA SER A 163 7.53 7.48 -13.39
C SER A 163 8.49 8.59 -13.87
N ARG A 164 9.16 9.32 -12.99
CA ARG A 164 10.00 10.49 -13.31
C ARG A 164 11.48 10.19 -13.34
N PHE A 165 11.94 9.25 -12.56
CA PHE A 165 13.36 8.96 -12.39
C PHE A 165 13.73 7.65 -13.06
N GLU A 166 14.72 7.68 -13.95
CA GLU A 166 15.28 6.48 -14.61
C GLU A 166 16.03 5.59 -13.62
N ASN A 167 16.72 6.23 -12.66
CA ASN A 167 17.44 5.53 -11.61
C ASN A 167 16.47 5.16 -10.47
N MET A 168 16.20 3.86 -10.30
CA MET A 168 15.29 3.36 -9.27
C MET A 168 15.71 3.67 -7.83
N TRP A 169 17.00 3.96 -7.58
CA TRP A 169 17.46 4.29 -6.25
C TRP A 169 16.93 5.62 -5.74
N VAL A 170 16.63 6.56 -6.66
CA VAL A 170 16.06 7.87 -6.29
C VAL A 170 14.66 7.73 -5.70
N PRO A 171 13.66 7.14 -6.39
CA PRO A 171 12.34 6.94 -5.80
C PRO A 171 12.39 6.03 -4.57
N LEU A 172 13.27 5.03 -4.52
CA LEU A 172 13.44 4.18 -3.35
C LEU A 172 13.93 4.99 -2.15
N GLY A 173 14.93 5.87 -2.34
CA GLY A 173 15.41 6.79 -1.30
C GLY A 173 14.33 7.76 -0.81
N ILE A 174 13.49 8.28 -1.73
CA ILE A 174 12.34 9.13 -1.39
C ILE A 174 11.32 8.33 -0.54
N GLY A 175 11.07 7.07 -0.89
CA GLY A 175 10.18 6.18 -0.13
C GLY A 175 10.69 5.94 1.30
N VAL A 176 11.98 5.69 1.47
CA VAL A 176 12.60 5.51 2.80
C VAL A 176 12.56 6.81 3.60
N ALA A 177 12.91 7.95 3.01
CA ALA A 177 12.84 9.27 3.67
C ALA A 177 11.38 9.61 4.05
N GLY A 178 10.43 9.30 3.16
CA GLY A 178 8.99 9.44 3.41
C GLY A 178 8.51 8.58 4.59
N PHE A 179 8.98 7.33 4.69
CA PHE A 179 8.69 6.47 5.83
C PHE A 179 9.22 7.06 7.14
N LEU A 180 10.49 7.48 7.17
CA LEU A 180 11.11 8.05 8.38
C LEU A 180 10.42 9.34 8.82
N SER A 181 10.10 10.24 7.88
CA SER A 181 9.34 11.46 8.17
C SER A 181 7.90 11.14 8.62
N GLY A 182 7.25 10.17 7.96
CA GLY A 182 5.93 9.69 8.36
C GLY A 182 5.90 9.15 9.79
N MET A 183 6.86 8.32 10.18
CA MET A 183 7.01 7.80 11.56
C MET A 183 7.22 8.92 12.57
N ALA A 184 8.06 9.90 12.28
CA ALA A 184 8.31 11.04 13.16
C ALA A 184 7.05 11.89 13.39
N LEU A 185 6.18 12.00 12.38
CA LEU A 185 5.02 12.88 12.37
C LEU A 185 3.70 12.14 12.73
N ALA A 186 3.65 10.80 12.65
CA ALA A 186 2.42 10.02 12.81
C ALA A 186 1.72 10.22 14.17
N ASN A 187 2.49 10.44 15.23
CA ASN A 187 1.98 10.64 16.60
C ASN A 187 1.61 12.10 16.90
N SER A 188 1.87 13.04 15.98
CA SER A 188 1.45 14.43 16.19
C SER A 188 -0.07 14.56 16.03
N GLY A 189 -0.70 15.29 16.95
CA GLY A 189 -2.14 15.60 16.90
C GLY A 189 -2.55 16.64 15.84
N LEU A 190 -1.61 17.12 15.02
CA LEU A 190 -1.87 18.17 14.05
C LEU A 190 -2.53 17.60 12.78
N THR A 191 -3.77 17.98 12.54
CA THR A 191 -4.55 17.57 11.34
C THR A 191 -3.88 17.98 10.03
N LEU A 192 -3.10 19.06 10.04
CA LEU A 192 -2.35 19.51 8.86
C LEU A 192 -1.35 18.46 8.34
N LEU A 193 -0.83 17.61 9.22
CA LEU A 193 0.12 16.57 8.85
C LEU A 193 -0.53 15.37 8.13
N LEU A 194 -1.86 15.33 8.09
CA LEU A 194 -2.58 14.37 7.22
C LEU A 194 -2.38 14.64 5.73
N VAL A 195 -1.83 15.81 5.34
CA VAL A 195 -1.44 16.07 3.93
C VAL A 195 -0.17 15.30 3.53
N HIS A 196 0.46 14.57 4.45
CA HIS A 196 1.63 13.77 4.18
C HIS A 196 1.24 12.31 3.93
N PRO A 197 1.37 11.76 2.70
CA PRO A 197 0.84 10.45 2.36
C PRO A 197 1.41 9.31 3.23
N PHE A 198 2.66 9.44 3.67
CA PHE A 198 3.29 8.46 4.56
C PHE A 198 2.78 8.55 6.01
N VAL A 199 2.17 9.65 6.43
CA VAL A 199 1.46 9.73 7.72
C VAL A 199 0.12 9.01 7.65
N ILE A 200 -0.60 9.16 6.54
CA ILE A 200 -1.93 8.55 6.35
C ILE A 200 -1.86 7.03 6.43
N ILE A 201 -0.89 6.40 5.75
CA ILE A 201 -0.75 4.93 5.76
C ILE A 201 -0.45 4.39 7.16
N LEU A 202 0.16 5.19 8.04
CA LEU A 202 0.50 4.80 9.41
C LEU A 202 -0.70 4.90 10.38
N LYS A 203 -1.71 5.71 10.07
CA LYS A 203 -2.84 5.98 10.96
C LYS A 203 -3.61 4.73 11.44
N PRO A 204 -3.93 3.71 10.62
CA PRO A 204 -4.63 2.52 11.09
C PRO A 204 -3.93 1.78 12.24
N ALA A 205 -2.59 1.78 12.26
CA ALA A 205 -1.83 1.11 13.31
C ALA A 205 -1.57 2.01 14.53
N VAL A 206 -1.47 3.34 14.33
CA VAL A 206 -1.15 4.29 15.41
C VAL A 206 -2.38 4.67 16.24
N ALA A 207 -3.57 4.61 15.65
CA ALA A 207 -4.83 5.03 16.29
C ALA A 207 -5.28 4.15 17.48
N MET A 208 -4.69 2.97 17.68
CA MET A 208 -5.07 1.99 18.73
C MET A 208 -6.58 1.68 18.78
N SER A 209 -7.28 1.87 17.68
CA SER A 209 -8.71 1.60 17.52
C SER A 209 -8.97 0.95 16.17
N ALA A 210 -9.80 -0.08 16.17
CA ALA A 210 -10.27 -0.75 14.95
C ALA A 210 -11.28 0.10 14.14
N GLN A 211 -11.77 1.20 14.71
CA GLN A 211 -12.76 2.06 14.07
C GLN A 211 -12.10 2.96 13.02
N PRO A 212 -12.60 2.97 11.76
CA PRO A 212 -12.11 3.86 10.72
C PRO A 212 -12.36 5.33 11.04
N ASP A 213 -11.33 6.17 10.91
CA ASP A 213 -11.47 7.62 10.96
C ASP A 213 -11.93 8.14 9.59
N SER A 214 -13.12 8.71 9.54
CA SER A 214 -13.73 9.25 8.33
C SER A 214 -12.92 10.42 7.74
N THR A 215 -12.30 11.24 8.58
CA THR A 215 -11.45 12.37 8.14
C THR A 215 -10.22 11.85 7.42
N VAL A 216 -9.52 10.88 8.01
CA VAL A 216 -8.35 10.25 7.40
C VAL A 216 -8.72 9.54 6.09
N ALA A 217 -9.86 8.85 6.06
CA ALA A 217 -10.36 8.18 4.86
C ALA A 217 -10.66 9.17 3.73
N LEU A 218 -11.27 10.30 4.03
CA LEU A 218 -11.58 11.35 3.05
C LEU A 218 -10.30 11.99 2.51
N VAL A 219 -9.35 12.35 3.37
CA VAL A 219 -8.05 12.91 2.95
C VAL A 219 -7.30 11.89 2.09
N ALA A 220 -7.29 10.61 2.45
CA ALA A 220 -6.67 9.55 1.65
C ALA A 220 -7.26 9.48 0.23
N LEU A 221 -8.58 9.57 0.11
CA LEU A 221 -9.24 9.58 -1.20
C LEU A 221 -8.84 10.79 -2.03
N VAL A 222 -8.89 12.00 -1.43
CA VAL A 222 -8.54 13.24 -2.12
C VAL A 222 -7.08 13.23 -2.58
N GLU A 223 -6.14 12.83 -1.74
CA GLU A 223 -4.72 12.73 -2.11
C GLU A 223 -4.48 11.71 -3.22
N THR A 224 -5.13 10.55 -3.14
CA THR A 224 -5.02 9.53 -4.19
C THR A 224 -5.44 10.09 -5.54
N LEU A 225 -6.59 10.75 -5.59
CA LEU A 225 -7.12 11.37 -6.82
C LEU A 225 -6.21 12.49 -7.32
N LEU A 226 -5.68 13.32 -6.41
CA LEU A 226 -4.77 14.40 -6.74
C LEU A 226 -3.46 13.87 -7.37
N PHE A 227 -2.78 12.90 -6.73
CA PHE A 227 -1.55 12.33 -7.28
C PHE A 227 -1.79 11.58 -8.59
N LEU A 228 -2.93 10.90 -8.74
CA LEU A 228 -3.32 10.29 -10.02
C LEU A 228 -3.54 11.32 -11.11
N ALA A 229 -4.29 12.40 -10.81
CA ALA A 229 -4.55 13.46 -11.77
C ALA A 229 -3.25 14.14 -12.22
N VAL A 230 -2.36 14.47 -11.29
CA VAL A 230 -1.03 15.01 -11.58
C VAL A 230 -0.22 14.02 -12.43
N GLY A 231 -0.22 12.72 -12.08
CA GLY A 231 0.48 11.69 -12.83
C GLY A 231 -0.01 11.56 -14.28
N LEU A 232 -1.32 11.56 -14.48
CA LEU A 232 -1.94 11.52 -15.80
C LEU A 232 -1.65 12.78 -16.62
N TRP A 233 -1.72 13.96 -15.98
CA TRP A 233 -1.40 15.23 -16.62
C TRP A 233 0.06 15.26 -17.08
N LEU A 234 0.98 14.89 -16.20
CA LEU A 234 2.39 14.82 -16.52
C LEU A 234 2.70 13.75 -17.57
N ALA A 235 2.00 12.63 -17.59
CA ALA A 235 2.15 11.59 -18.61
C ALA A 235 1.73 12.06 -20.00
N LYS A 236 0.73 12.98 -20.09
CA LYS A 236 0.27 13.58 -21.34
C LYS A 236 1.30 14.50 -21.98
N TYR A 237 2.05 15.24 -21.15
CA TYR A 237 3.01 16.27 -21.62
C TYR A 237 4.44 15.73 -21.74
N ARG A 238 4.69 14.48 -21.41
CA ARG A 238 6.02 13.90 -21.54
C ARG A 238 6.35 13.64 -23.00
N ARG A 239 7.08 14.57 -23.62
CA ARG A 239 7.80 14.33 -24.87
C ARG A 239 9.23 13.90 -24.48
N TYR A 240 9.64 12.72 -24.90
CA TYR A 240 11.05 12.32 -24.80
C TYR A 240 11.73 12.78 -26.07
N GLU A 241 12.55 13.80 -25.95
CA GLU A 241 13.56 14.18 -26.95
C GLU A 241 14.68 13.14 -27.01
#